data_4538d98dc0012f47f3d2bf26825f97b8
#
_entry.id   4538d98dc0012f47f3d2bf26825f97b8
#
_cell.length_a   1.000
_cell.length_b   1.000
_cell.length_c   1.000
_cell.angle_alpha   90.00
_cell.angle_beta   90.00
_cell.angle_gamma   90.00
#
_symmetry.space_group_name_H-M   'P 1'
#
loop_
_entity.id
_entity.type
_entity.pdbx_description
1 polymer ?
#
loop_
_entity_poly.entity_id
_entity_poly.type
_entity_poly.pdbx_seq_one_letter_code
_entity_poly.pdbx_strand_id
1 'polypeptide(L)'
;MSVYSHLNSLLTVRNRDRDIARLSATDLLITPELGDISFISFDRLQEAIALGEHSARLAVDNLRRYSASEERWATFDARRRAEPFVDITINRIRIDNTSGVDERLVRKALTIKTPEILDADSLGLDLLELYNSQYFGVLGFTLDRGPDGTSELVVETPPPPHGRGSLQLGFGFLDDFDGGSTYHLKARHRLMPVNRHGGEWQTLFQLGTVSGVRSELYQPLDWRMRWFAQPAIEYSKGTQEIWFDGSAVTEWQFTQYRAELAAGRVLGKWGEVRATAFASQNRAATRIGDPVFGGSGSEKLGGGELRFRVDTIDSIIFPRSGAEMDLLYTRSSEALGTEYSFERWQARASYALSFGKTTLLPSLEYGENIDEIQSFFALYDLGGLFRLSGLGTKELLGDRMILARIVGYHRLFRFQMAGINVRVYAGASLEAGNAFLFVDTPMVWNNLIKAGSVFVGADTFLGPAILAYGIADGGRRRVYLAIGDTF
;
A
#
# COMPACT_ATOMS: atom_id res chain seq x y z
N MET A 1 28.29 17.07 -5.34
CA MET A 1 27.34 16.91 -4.21
C MET A 1 26.01 16.49 -4.78
N SER A 2 25.42 15.37 -4.31
CA SER A 2 24.17 14.86 -4.87
C SER A 2 22.98 15.66 -4.29
N VAL A 3 21.86 15.72 -5.04
CA VAL A 3 20.58 16.31 -4.58
C VAL A 3 20.15 15.71 -3.23
N TYR A 4 20.53 14.47 -2.99
CA TYR A 4 20.28 13.72 -1.76
C TYR A 4 21.06 14.27 -0.54
N SER A 5 22.31 14.70 -0.72
CA SER A 5 23.09 15.34 0.36
C SER A 5 22.52 16.70 0.74
N HIS A 6 21.92 17.43 -0.21
CA HIS A 6 21.24 18.71 0.04
C HIS A 6 19.91 18.52 0.80
N LEU A 7 19.10 17.52 0.42
CA LEU A 7 17.86 17.19 1.16
C LEU A 7 18.14 16.72 2.58
N ASN A 8 19.19 15.92 2.76
CA ASN A 8 19.61 15.44 4.08
C ASN A 8 20.09 16.60 4.97
N SER A 9 20.86 17.56 4.41
CA SER A 9 21.30 18.72 5.15
C SER A 9 20.15 19.66 5.54
N LEU A 10 19.13 19.82 4.69
CA LEU A 10 17.97 20.67 4.99
C LEU A 10 17.07 20.11 6.11
N LEU A 11 16.98 18.78 6.24
CA LEU A 11 16.13 18.14 7.24
C LEU A 11 16.82 18.02 8.61
N THR A 12 18.14 17.83 8.65
CA THR A 12 18.89 17.58 9.88
C THR A 12 19.61 18.81 10.44
N VAL A 13 20.13 19.70 9.61
CA VAL A 13 20.96 20.82 10.03
C VAL A 13 20.17 21.88 10.80
N ARG A 14 18.94 22.16 10.41
CA ARG A 14 18.16 23.27 10.99
C ARG A 14 17.79 23.06 12.47
N ASN A 15 17.56 21.83 12.91
CA ASN A 15 17.29 21.52 14.31
C ASN A 15 18.58 21.38 15.11
N ARG A 16 19.59 20.73 14.54
CA ARG A 16 20.90 20.53 15.17
C ARG A 16 21.56 21.86 15.55
N ASP A 17 21.63 22.81 14.61
CA ASP A 17 22.30 24.11 14.87
C ASP A 17 21.54 24.92 15.92
N ARG A 18 20.22 24.82 15.97
CA ARG A 18 19.40 25.47 17.01
C ARG A 18 19.64 24.83 18.38
N ASP A 19 19.77 23.51 18.46
CA ASP A 19 20.00 22.82 19.71
C ASP A 19 21.42 23.03 20.21
N ILE A 20 22.42 23.02 19.30
CA ILE A 20 23.80 23.39 19.64
C ILE A 20 23.88 24.84 20.15
N ALA A 21 23.16 25.76 19.54
CA ALA A 21 23.12 27.17 19.96
C ALA A 21 22.48 27.39 21.35
N ARG A 22 21.74 26.41 21.87
CA ARG A 22 21.14 26.44 23.21
C ARG A 22 22.03 25.84 24.29
N LEU A 23 23.15 25.22 23.92
CA LEU A 23 24.08 24.67 24.90
C LEU A 23 24.68 25.74 25.77
N SER A 24 24.72 25.51 27.07
CA SER A 24 25.33 26.36 28.08
C SER A 24 26.75 25.87 28.38
N ALA A 25 27.51 26.64 29.13
CA ALA A 25 28.87 26.28 29.57
C ALA A 25 28.86 25.03 30.49
N THR A 26 27.70 24.66 31.03
CA THR A 26 27.53 23.47 31.86
C THR A 26 27.23 22.20 31.05
N ASP A 27 26.89 22.30 29.77
CA ASP A 27 26.58 21.18 28.94
C ASP A 27 27.83 20.56 28.30
N LEU A 28 27.74 19.31 27.88
CA LEU A 28 28.81 18.59 27.18
C LEU A 28 28.24 18.02 25.88
N LEU A 29 28.78 18.49 24.76
CA LEU A 29 28.47 17.94 23.45
C LEU A 29 29.48 16.84 23.08
N ILE A 30 28.99 15.64 22.83
CA ILE A 30 29.79 14.52 22.28
C ILE A 30 29.30 14.28 20.87
N THR A 31 30.19 14.37 19.88
CA THR A 31 29.86 14.18 18.46
C THR A 31 30.64 12.96 17.97
N PRO A 32 29.98 11.78 17.78
CA PRO A 32 30.63 10.62 17.20
C PRO A 32 31.00 10.85 15.72
N GLU A 33 32.16 10.36 15.31
CA GLU A 33 32.56 10.33 13.90
C GLU A 33 31.92 9.12 13.21
N LEU A 34 30.72 9.31 12.67
CA LEU A 34 29.94 8.22 12.05
C LEU A 34 30.36 7.93 10.60
N GLY A 35 31.30 8.70 10.01
CA GLY A 35 31.73 8.52 8.63
C GLY A 35 30.59 8.64 7.63
N ASP A 36 30.35 7.58 6.88
CA ASP A 36 29.26 7.47 5.89
C ASP A 36 27.96 6.88 6.45
N ILE A 37 27.88 6.59 7.75
CA ILE A 37 26.64 6.13 8.41
C ILE A 37 25.70 7.31 8.50
N SER A 38 24.52 7.18 7.86
CA SER A 38 23.46 8.18 7.85
C SER A 38 22.26 7.74 8.71
N PHE A 39 21.31 8.64 8.93
CA PHE A 39 20.09 8.39 9.72
C PHE A 39 19.19 7.27 9.15
N ILE A 40 19.42 6.82 7.90
CA ILE A 40 18.70 5.73 7.26
C ILE A 40 19.49 4.41 7.22
N SER A 41 20.71 4.38 7.76
CA SER A 41 21.58 3.20 7.79
C SER A 41 21.25 2.29 8.97
N PHE A 42 19.99 1.85 9.07
CA PHE A 42 19.49 1.03 10.18
C PHE A 42 20.17 -0.33 10.31
N ASP A 43 20.72 -0.86 9.23
CA ASP A 43 21.48 -2.10 9.19
C ASP A 43 22.89 -1.99 9.81
N ARG A 44 23.37 -0.74 9.97
CA ARG A 44 24.67 -0.43 10.60
C ARG A 44 24.53 0.14 12.03
N LEU A 45 23.38 -0.07 12.67
CA LEU A 45 23.11 0.45 14.00
C LEU A 45 24.15 -0.02 15.05
N GLN A 46 24.58 -1.27 14.98
CA GLN A 46 25.60 -1.82 15.90
C GLN A 46 26.96 -1.11 15.75
N GLU A 47 27.32 -0.77 14.52
CA GLU A 47 28.54 0.01 14.24
C GLU A 47 28.41 1.44 14.76
N ALA A 48 27.26 2.09 14.56
CA ALA A 48 26.99 3.41 15.10
C ALA A 48 27.05 3.44 16.64
N ILE A 49 26.53 2.41 17.31
CA ILE A 49 26.61 2.26 18.78
C ILE A 49 28.08 2.15 19.23
N ALA A 50 28.88 1.34 18.55
CA ALA A 50 30.30 1.18 18.89
C ALA A 50 31.10 2.49 18.72
N LEU A 51 30.84 3.24 17.65
CA LEU A 51 31.46 4.55 17.41
C LEU A 51 30.99 5.59 18.45
N GLY A 52 29.72 5.57 18.84
CA GLY A 52 29.19 6.39 19.92
C GLY A 52 29.85 6.09 21.28
N GLU A 53 30.00 4.83 21.63
CA GLU A 53 30.67 4.38 22.84
C GLU A 53 32.15 4.82 22.84
N HIS A 54 32.85 4.64 21.72
CA HIS A 54 34.22 5.07 21.56
C HIS A 54 34.37 6.58 21.81
N SER A 55 33.52 7.40 21.20
CA SER A 55 33.51 8.87 21.36
C SER A 55 33.22 9.27 22.82
N ALA A 56 32.29 8.59 23.48
CA ALA A 56 32.01 8.81 24.89
C ALA A 56 33.21 8.44 25.78
N ARG A 57 33.95 7.36 25.49
CA ARG A 57 35.15 6.98 26.20
C ARG A 57 36.28 8.00 26.04
N LEU A 58 36.41 8.60 24.85
CA LEU A 58 37.38 9.71 24.64
C LEU A 58 37.04 10.96 25.44
N ALA A 59 35.79 11.18 25.74
CA ALA A 59 35.25 12.32 26.50
C ALA A 59 35.21 12.03 28.03
N VAL A 60 35.75 10.92 28.52
CA VAL A 60 35.59 10.46 29.91
C VAL A 60 36.03 11.47 30.95
N ASP A 61 37.11 12.21 30.72
CA ASP A 61 37.59 13.20 31.66
C ASP A 61 36.64 14.38 31.82
N ASN A 62 35.97 14.78 30.73
CA ASN A 62 34.93 15.80 30.76
C ASN A 62 33.64 15.26 31.40
N LEU A 63 33.33 13.95 31.25
CA LEU A 63 32.18 13.31 31.84
C LEU A 63 32.32 13.10 33.35
N ARG A 64 33.55 13.04 33.90
CA ARG A 64 33.81 12.88 35.34
C ARG A 64 33.11 13.95 36.19
N ARG A 65 32.98 15.18 35.70
CA ARG A 65 32.31 16.25 36.44
C ARG A 65 30.80 15.98 36.69
N TYR A 66 30.18 15.06 35.91
CA TYR A 66 28.80 14.64 36.08
C TYR A 66 28.67 13.31 36.83
N SER A 67 29.78 12.66 37.17
CA SER A 67 29.73 11.37 37.86
C SER A 67 29.24 11.54 39.30
N ALA A 68 28.43 10.63 39.74
CA ALA A 68 28.09 10.49 41.15
C ALA A 68 29.20 9.73 41.89
N SER A 69 29.39 9.96 43.22
CA SER A 69 30.20 9.07 44.02
C SER A 69 29.66 7.64 43.97
N GLU A 70 30.53 6.69 44.18
CA GLU A 70 30.16 5.26 44.17
C GLU A 70 29.04 4.94 45.15
N GLU A 71 29.02 5.59 46.30
CA GLU A 71 27.97 5.49 47.31
C GLU A 71 26.64 6.07 46.83
N ARG A 72 26.66 7.23 46.19
CA ARG A 72 25.46 7.86 45.60
C ARG A 72 24.88 7.02 44.45
N TRP A 73 25.79 6.48 43.62
CA TRP A 73 25.39 5.59 42.53
C TRP A 73 24.77 4.29 43.05
N ALA A 74 25.43 3.64 44.03
CA ALA A 74 24.89 2.44 44.64
C ALA A 74 23.52 2.66 45.28
N THR A 75 23.32 3.81 45.96
CA THR A 75 22.04 4.19 46.54
C THR A 75 20.98 4.43 45.48
N PHE A 76 21.31 5.13 44.41
CA PHE A 76 20.42 5.37 43.29
C PHE A 76 20.04 4.05 42.59
N ASP A 77 21.01 3.19 42.29
CA ASP A 77 20.79 1.93 41.60
C ASP A 77 20.00 0.94 42.47
N ALA A 78 20.33 0.88 43.78
CA ALA A 78 19.54 0.10 44.74
C ALA A 78 18.09 0.59 44.82
N ARG A 79 17.87 1.91 44.86
CA ARG A 79 16.52 2.50 44.86
C ARG A 79 15.78 2.19 43.55
N ARG A 80 16.43 2.36 42.40
CA ARG A 80 15.86 2.05 41.08
C ARG A 80 15.46 0.56 40.96
N ARG A 81 16.29 -0.35 41.53
CA ARG A 81 16.00 -1.78 41.53
C ARG A 81 14.99 -2.20 42.59
N ALA A 82 14.93 -1.48 43.71
CA ALA A 82 14.05 -1.78 44.82
C ALA A 82 12.65 -1.16 44.68
N GLU A 83 12.48 -0.17 43.80
CA GLU A 83 11.13 0.30 43.46
C GLU A 83 10.45 -0.86 42.69
N PRO A 84 9.55 -1.61 43.36
CA PRO A 84 8.75 -2.59 42.62
C PRO A 84 7.98 -1.83 41.54
N PHE A 85 7.73 -2.43 40.40
CA PHE A 85 6.68 -1.99 39.51
C PHE A 85 5.41 -1.96 40.32
N VAL A 86 5.05 -0.79 40.85
CA VAL A 86 3.81 -0.63 41.58
C VAL A 86 2.71 -0.71 40.55
N ASP A 87 1.83 -1.67 40.73
CA ASP A 87 0.60 -1.74 39.95
C ASP A 87 -0.17 -0.42 40.11
N ILE A 88 -0.12 0.41 39.08
CA ILE A 88 -0.75 1.73 39.08
C ILE A 88 -2.20 1.54 38.64
N THR A 89 -3.14 1.73 39.52
CA THR A 89 -4.57 1.73 39.18
C THR A 89 -4.94 3.07 38.57
N ILE A 90 -5.36 3.06 37.33
CA ILE A 90 -5.86 4.23 36.61
C ILE A 90 -7.31 4.46 36.96
N ASN A 91 -7.60 5.58 37.60
CA ASN A 91 -8.94 5.97 38.02
C ASN A 91 -9.63 6.86 36.97
N ARG A 92 -8.86 7.60 36.18
CA ARG A 92 -9.36 8.53 35.16
C ARG A 92 -8.49 8.54 33.96
N ILE A 93 -9.08 8.78 32.78
CA ILE A 93 -8.37 9.01 31.52
C ILE A 93 -8.74 10.39 31.00
N ARG A 94 -7.75 11.23 30.80
CA ARG A 94 -7.83 12.53 30.13
C ARG A 94 -7.15 12.44 28.76
N ILE A 95 -7.75 13.06 27.77
CA ILE A 95 -7.19 13.08 26.40
C ILE A 95 -6.91 14.55 26.05
N ASP A 96 -5.65 14.88 25.91
CA ASP A 96 -5.19 16.20 25.45
C ASP A 96 -5.10 16.17 23.92
N ASN A 97 -6.23 16.46 23.27
CA ASN A 97 -6.39 16.29 21.85
C ASN A 97 -6.28 17.62 21.10
N THR A 98 -5.25 17.74 20.26
CA THR A 98 -5.05 18.86 19.33
C THR A 98 -5.03 18.45 17.85
N SER A 99 -5.34 17.18 17.55
CA SER A 99 -5.23 16.58 16.21
C SER A 99 -6.28 17.04 15.20
N GLY A 100 -7.44 17.53 15.68
CA GLY A 100 -8.56 17.95 14.84
C GLY A 100 -9.63 16.88 14.60
N VAL A 101 -9.42 15.63 15.05
CA VAL A 101 -10.48 14.61 15.14
C VAL A 101 -11.14 14.69 16.53
N ASP A 102 -12.31 14.09 16.67
CA ASP A 102 -13.03 14.06 17.96
C ASP A 102 -12.33 13.11 18.94
N GLU A 103 -12.24 13.48 20.21
CA GLU A 103 -11.63 12.65 21.27
C GLU A 103 -12.29 11.29 21.43
N ARG A 104 -13.56 11.16 21.06
CA ARG A 104 -14.29 9.88 21.10
C ARG A 104 -13.63 8.80 20.23
N LEU A 105 -12.95 9.20 19.14
CA LEU A 105 -12.17 8.28 18.32
C LEU A 105 -11.01 7.69 19.14
N VAL A 106 -10.25 8.54 19.81
CA VAL A 106 -9.13 8.11 20.69
C VAL A 106 -9.67 7.24 21.83
N ARG A 107 -10.72 7.70 22.52
CA ARG A 107 -11.31 6.99 23.66
C ARG A 107 -11.84 5.60 23.30
N LYS A 108 -12.35 5.42 22.06
CA LYS A 108 -12.86 4.10 21.58
C LYS A 108 -11.76 3.17 21.10
N ALA A 109 -10.59 3.70 20.76
CA ALA A 109 -9.42 2.90 20.42
C ALA A 109 -8.69 2.37 21.67
N LEU A 110 -8.72 3.12 22.79
CA LEU A 110 -8.13 2.67 24.04
C LEU A 110 -8.91 1.48 24.62
N THR A 111 -8.21 0.40 24.94
CA THR A 111 -8.77 -0.82 25.55
C THR A 111 -8.90 -0.71 27.05
N ILE A 112 -8.03 0.10 27.70
CA ILE A 112 -8.05 0.33 29.16
C ILE A 112 -9.39 0.91 29.64
N LYS A 113 -9.89 0.37 30.74
CA LYS A 113 -11.09 0.83 31.41
C LYS A 113 -10.72 1.49 32.74
N THR A 114 -11.63 2.21 33.32
CA THR A 114 -11.42 2.84 34.65
C THR A 114 -12.49 2.39 35.63
N PRO A 115 -12.11 1.97 36.87
CA PRO A 115 -10.73 1.81 37.34
C PRO A 115 -10.10 0.48 36.90
N GLU A 116 -8.83 0.50 36.47
CA GLU A 116 -8.09 -0.68 36.03
C GLU A 116 -6.58 -0.49 36.28
N ILE A 117 -5.84 -1.58 36.53
CA ILE A 117 -4.39 -1.55 36.61
C ILE A 117 -3.80 -1.26 35.20
N LEU A 118 -2.85 -0.34 35.12
CA LEU A 118 -2.21 0.02 33.88
C LEU A 118 -1.41 -1.17 33.33
N ASP A 119 -1.84 -1.67 32.19
CA ASP A 119 -1.03 -2.51 31.32
C ASP A 119 -0.35 -1.63 30.26
N ALA A 120 0.93 -1.37 30.45
CA ALA A 120 1.71 -0.50 29.56
C ALA A 120 1.88 -1.09 28.16
N ASP A 121 1.95 -2.43 28.03
CA ASP A 121 2.10 -3.11 26.76
C ASP A 121 0.81 -2.99 25.93
N SER A 122 -0.34 -3.26 26.53
CA SER A 122 -1.66 -3.06 25.90
C SER A 122 -1.88 -1.60 25.50
N LEU A 123 -1.56 -0.65 26.39
CA LEU A 123 -1.64 0.78 26.05
C LEU A 123 -0.71 1.13 24.89
N GLY A 124 0.52 0.60 24.87
CA GLY A 124 1.45 0.79 23.77
C GLY A 124 0.91 0.31 22.43
N LEU A 125 0.22 -0.83 22.40
CA LEU A 125 -0.45 -1.35 21.19
C LEU A 125 -1.61 -0.46 20.73
N ASP A 126 -2.42 0.05 21.67
CA ASP A 126 -3.52 0.98 21.38
C ASP A 126 -2.99 2.29 20.77
N LEU A 127 -1.92 2.85 21.35
CA LEU A 127 -1.27 4.07 20.83
C LEU A 127 -0.63 3.83 19.48
N LEU A 128 -0.03 2.67 19.23
CA LEU A 128 0.52 2.29 17.93
C LEU A 128 -0.58 2.18 16.87
N GLU A 129 -1.74 1.64 17.23
CA GLU A 129 -2.89 1.56 16.32
C GLU A 129 -3.41 2.96 15.97
N LEU A 130 -3.53 3.84 16.96
CA LEU A 130 -3.87 5.25 16.73
C LEU A 130 -2.84 5.96 15.85
N TYR A 131 -1.55 5.75 16.08
CA TYR A 131 -0.48 6.31 15.26
C TYR A 131 -0.57 5.84 13.80
N ASN A 132 -0.81 4.55 13.58
CA ASN A 132 -0.95 3.96 12.25
C ASN A 132 -2.18 4.49 11.48
N SER A 133 -3.17 5.06 12.16
CA SER A 133 -4.30 5.73 11.52
C SER A 133 -3.92 7.00 10.75
N GLN A 134 -2.72 7.56 11.02
CA GLN A 134 -2.17 8.78 10.42
C GLN A 134 -2.93 10.08 10.74
N TYR A 135 -3.91 10.04 11.63
CA TYR A 135 -4.59 11.28 12.12
C TYR A 135 -3.74 12.04 13.13
N PHE A 136 -2.75 11.38 13.71
CA PHE A 136 -1.96 11.89 14.83
C PHE A 136 -0.47 11.95 14.48
N GLY A 137 0.22 12.85 15.15
CA GLY A 137 1.68 12.83 15.24
C GLY A 137 2.14 11.75 16.23
N VAL A 138 3.31 11.92 16.82
CA VAL A 138 3.81 10.99 17.84
C VAL A 138 2.93 11.11 19.08
N LEU A 139 2.23 10.01 19.39
CA LEU A 139 1.40 9.90 20.60
C LEU A 139 2.26 9.66 21.83
N GLY A 140 1.90 10.29 22.92
CA GLY A 140 2.52 10.12 24.22
C GLY A 140 1.49 9.90 25.32
N PHE A 141 1.95 9.47 26.47
CA PHE A 141 1.13 9.48 27.68
C PHE A 141 1.95 9.89 28.89
N THR A 142 1.27 10.50 29.86
CA THR A 142 1.80 10.81 31.18
C THR A 142 0.86 10.30 32.27
N LEU A 143 1.42 10.08 33.45
CA LEU A 143 0.64 9.70 34.63
C LEU A 143 0.65 10.86 35.61
N ASP A 144 -0.50 11.49 35.78
CA ASP A 144 -0.68 12.59 36.70
C ASP A 144 -1.36 12.09 38.00
N ARG A 145 -1.12 12.77 39.13
CA ARG A 145 -1.90 12.59 40.34
C ARG A 145 -3.01 13.63 40.40
N GLY A 146 -4.24 13.17 40.48
CA GLY A 146 -5.37 14.03 40.68
C GLY A 146 -5.35 14.70 42.09
N PRO A 147 -6.15 15.76 42.27
CA PRO A 147 -6.20 16.50 43.54
C PRO A 147 -6.62 15.61 44.73
N ASP A 148 -7.32 14.53 44.50
CA ASP A 148 -7.80 13.53 45.46
C ASP A 148 -6.82 12.34 45.67
N GLY A 149 -5.60 12.45 45.09
CA GLY A 149 -4.57 11.41 45.16
C GLY A 149 -4.80 10.22 44.21
N THR A 150 -5.83 10.28 43.33
CA THR A 150 -6.08 9.27 42.30
C THR A 150 -5.10 9.39 41.15
N SER A 151 -4.83 8.27 40.44
CA SER A 151 -3.97 8.29 39.26
C SER A 151 -4.79 8.58 38.01
N GLU A 152 -4.36 9.57 37.24
CA GLU A 152 -4.92 9.97 35.95
C GLU A 152 -3.94 9.64 34.82
N LEU A 153 -4.43 8.89 33.82
CA LEU A 153 -3.72 8.67 32.57
C LEU A 153 -4.04 9.82 31.60
N VAL A 154 -3.03 10.56 31.21
CA VAL A 154 -3.16 11.65 30.23
C VAL A 154 -2.59 11.17 28.90
N VAL A 155 -3.43 11.09 27.87
CA VAL A 155 -3.01 10.70 26.51
C VAL A 155 -2.93 11.95 25.63
N GLU A 156 -1.74 12.23 25.11
CA GLU A 156 -1.48 13.37 24.24
C GLU A 156 -1.60 12.95 22.77
N THR A 157 -2.43 13.67 22.01
CA THR A 157 -2.73 13.35 20.60
C THR A 157 -2.52 14.59 19.73
N PRO A 158 -1.24 14.95 19.43
CA PRO A 158 -0.91 16.06 18.57
C PRO A 158 -1.24 15.79 17.10
N PRO A 159 -1.43 16.82 16.28
CA PRO A 159 -1.58 16.67 14.84
C PRO A 159 -0.30 16.14 14.19
N PRO A 160 -0.40 15.54 12.98
CA PRO A 160 0.78 15.13 12.22
C PRO A 160 1.72 16.33 11.95
N PRO A 161 3.05 16.18 12.05
CA PRO A 161 3.99 17.27 11.89
C PRO A 161 4.03 17.88 10.48
N HIS A 162 3.60 17.10 9.47
CA HIS A 162 3.48 17.54 8.07
C HIS A 162 2.10 18.15 7.75
N GLY A 163 1.23 18.31 8.75
CA GLY A 163 -0.14 18.82 8.57
C GLY A 163 -1.11 17.77 8.04
N ARG A 164 -2.26 18.25 7.53
CA ARG A 164 -3.38 17.39 7.09
C ARG A 164 -3.24 16.87 5.67
N GLY A 165 -2.38 17.48 4.86
CA GLY A 165 -2.22 17.15 3.44
C GLY A 165 -0.98 16.33 3.17
N SER A 166 -1.09 15.34 2.29
CA SER A 166 0.05 14.60 1.75
C SER A 166 -0.06 14.48 0.24
N LEU A 167 1.08 14.46 -0.44
CA LEU A 167 1.20 14.22 -1.87
C LEU A 167 2.11 13.01 -2.07
N GLN A 168 1.59 11.98 -2.72
CA GLN A 168 2.35 10.80 -3.12
C GLN A 168 2.50 10.80 -4.64
N LEU A 169 3.69 10.49 -5.11
CA LEU A 169 3.99 10.38 -6.53
C LEU A 169 4.33 8.92 -6.84
N GLY A 170 3.78 8.40 -7.93
CA GLY A 170 4.04 7.07 -8.43
C GLY A 170 4.41 7.10 -9.91
N PHE A 171 5.23 6.17 -10.32
CA PHE A 171 5.62 5.94 -11.71
C PHE A 171 5.50 4.45 -11.99
N GLY A 172 4.96 4.11 -13.15
CA GLY A 172 4.95 2.74 -13.64
C GLY A 172 5.26 2.71 -15.13
N PHE A 173 6.04 1.73 -15.52
CA PHE A 173 6.44 1.44 -16.89
C PHE A 173 6.49 -0.07 -17.10
N LEU A 174 5.86 -0.53 -18.14
CA LEU A 174 5.93 -1.92 -18.60
C LEU A 174 6.10 -1.90 -20.11
N ASP A 175 7.12 -2.59 -20.61
CA ASP A 175 7.40 -2.77 -22.04
C ASP A 175 7.62 -4.25 -22.32
N ASP A 176 7.06 -4.76 -23.39
CA ASP A 176 7.23 -6.14 -23.84
C ASP A 176 8.19 -6.28 -25.05
N PHE A 177 8.81 -5.17 -25.45
CA PHE A 177 9.75 -5.06 -26.59
C PHE A 177 9.20 -5.57 -27.93
N ASP A 178 7.87 -5.68 -28.04
CA ASP A 178 7.19 -6.15 -29.26
C ASP A 178 5.93 -5.30 -29.57
N GLY A 179 5.99 -4.02 -29.15
CA GLY A 179 4.98 -3.00 -29.40
C GLY A 179 4.03 -2.72 -28.24
N GLY A 180 3.97 -3.60 -27.23
CA GLY A 180 3.12 -3.44 -26.05
C GLY A 180 3.79 -2.64 -24.94
N SER A 181 3.73 -1.32 -25.02
CA SER A 181 4.32 -0.43 -24.01
C SER A 181 3.24 0.30 -23.22
N THR A 182 3.29 0.23 -21.91
CA THR A 182 2.41 0.98 -21.02
C THR A 182 3.19 1.78 -20.00
N TYR A 183 2.76 3.00 -19.77
CA TYR A 183 3.36 3.85 -18.74
C TYR A 183 2.31 4.68 -18.05
N HIS A 184 2.60 5.06 -16.80
CA HIS A 184 1.78 6.00 -16.06
C HIS A 184 2.59 6.77 -15.03
N LEU A 185 2.19 8.02 -14.86
CA LEU A 185 2.57 8.88 -13.75
C LEU A 185 1.33 9.09 -12.90
N LYS A 186 1.43 8.84 -11.61
CA LYS A 186 0.36 9.05 -10.65
C LYS A 186 0.73 10.13 -9.64
N ALA A 187 -0.21 10.99 -9.31
CA ALA A 187 -0.11 11.93 -8.22
C ALA A 187 -1.35 11.78 -7.34
N ARG A 188 -1.18 11.32 -6.10
CA ARG A 188 -2.26 11.17 -5.12
C ARG A 188 -2.15 12.27 -4.09
N HIS A 189 -3.11 13.17 -4.11
CA HIS A 189 -3.32 14.15 -3.04
C HIS A 189 -4.30 13.57 -2.03
N ARG A 190 -3.93 13.59 -0.76
CA ARG A 190 -4.76 13.11 0.36
C ARG A 190 -4.85 14.20 1.41
N LEU A 191 -6.06 14.50 1.86
CA LEU A 191 -6.35 15.45 2.93
C LEU A 191 -7.10 14.72 4.04
N MET A 192 -6.54 14.70 5.25
CA MET A 192 -7.12 14.05 6.41
C MET A 192 -6.62 14.67 7.73
N PRO A 193 -7.52 14.82 8.73
CA PRO A 193 -8.96 14.68 8.63
C PRO A 193 -9.59 15.89 7.94
N VAL A 194 -10.67 15.68 7.15
CA VAL A 194 -11.47 16.78 6.61
C VAL A 194 -12.57 17.25 7.57
N ASN A 195 -12.89 16.39 8.54
CA ASN A 195 -13.86 16.69 9.59
C ASN A 195 -13.51 15.96 10.90
N ARG A 196 -14.25 16.26 11.98
CA ARG A 196 -14.00 15.68 13.32
C ARG A 196 -14.23 14.17 13.40
N HIS A 197 -14.98 13.57 12.47
CA HIS A 197 -15.21 12.12 12.40
C HIS A 197 -14.11 11.35 11.67
N GLY A 198 -13.01 12.03 11.30
CA GLY A 198 -11.91 11.38 10.59
C GLY A 198 -12.20 11.16 9.11
N GLY A 199 -13.00 12.01 8.48
CA GLY A 199 -13.20 11.96 7.03
C GLY A 199 -11.89 12.18 6.29
N GLU A 200 -11.71 11.49 5.16
CA GLU A 200 -10.52 11.56 4.32
C GLU A 200 -10.93 11.85 2.88
N TRP A 201 -10.35 12.90 2.31
CA TRP A 201 -10.53 13.23 0.91
C TRP A 201 -9.27 12.89 0.14
N GLN A 202 -9.42 12.07 -0.88
CA GLN A 202 -8.35 11.66 -1.76
C GLN A 202 -8.67 12.03 -3.20
N THR A 203 -7.67 12.57 -3.92
CA THR A 203 -7.74 12.77 -5.36
C THR A 203 -6.51 12.17 -6.01
N LEU A 204 -6.74 11.24 -6.93
CA LEU A 204 -5.71 10.59 -7.74
C LEU A 204 -5.75 11.18 -9.15
N PHE A 205 -4.63 11.71 -9.60
CA PHE A 205 -4.38 12.07 -10.99
C PHE A 205 -3.48 11.01 -11.62
N GLN A 206 -3.80 10.62 -12.82
CA GLN A 206 -2.99 9.69 -13.60
C GLN A 206 -2.80 10.23 -15.01
N LEU A 207 -1.57 10.15 -15.52
CA LEU A 207 -1.18 10.49 -16.90
C LEU A 207 -0.42 9.31 -17.50
N GLY A 208 -0.67 9.02 -18.77
CA GLY A 208 0.00 7.93 -19.48
C GLY A 208 -0.91 7.20 -20.46
N THR A 209 -0.68 5.90 -20.64
CA THR A 209 -1.50 5.03 -21.49
C THR A 209 -2.98 5.11 -21.12
N VAL A 210 -3.26 5.20 -19.82
CA VAL A 210 -4.56 5.62 -19.31
C VAL A 210 -4.34 6.91 -18.52
N SER A 211 -5.05 7.96 -18.89
CA SER A 211 -5.06 9.25 -18.20
C SER A 211 -6.40 9.46 -17.52
N GLY A 212 -6.41 10.07 -16.34
CA GLY A 212 -7.66 10.26 -15.62
C GLY A 212 -7.51 10.98 -14.29
N VAL A 213 -8.65 11.19 -13.67
CA VAL A 213 -8.79 11.73 -12.32
C VAL A 213 -9.88 10.97 -11.58
N ARG A 214 -9.58 10.56 -10.35
CA ARG A 214 -10.53 9.99 -9.40
C ARG A 214 -10.51 10.80 -8.12
N SER A 215 -11.67 11.25 -7.67
CA SER A 215 -11.82 11.96 -6.41
C SER A 215 -12.83 11.24 -5.54
N GLU A 216 -12.47 10.99 -4.28
CA GLU A 216 -13.30 10.23 -3.35
C GLU A 216 -13.21 10.80 -1.94
N LEU A 217 -14.29 10.63 -1.19
CA LEU A 217 -14.39 11.00 0.22
C LEU A 217 -14.70 9.75 1.03
N TYR A 218 -13.71 9.24 1.75
CA TYR A 218 -13.92 8.19 2.74
C TYR A 218 -14.43 8.80 4.03
N GLN A 219 -15.63 8.40 4.49
CA GLN A 219 -16.27 8.92 5.68
C GLN A 219 -16.57 7.80 6.66
N PRO A 220 -15.80 7.69 7.78
CA PRO A 220 -16.18 6.81 8.87
C PRO A 220 -17.54 7.22 9.46
N LEU A 221 -18.38 6.24 9.77
CA LEU A 221 -19.73 6.44 10.29
C LEU A 221 -19.83 6.13 11.79
N ASP A 222 -18.85 5.42 12.35
CA ASP A 222 -18.77 5.13 13.79
C ASP A 222 -17.37 5.48 14.34
N TRP A 223 -17.30 5.74 15.66
CA TRP A 223 -16.07 6.14 16.34
C TRP A 223 -15.01 5.03 16.44
N ARG A 224 -15.35 3.80 16.08
CA ARG A 224 -14.40 2.69 15.92
C ARG A 224 -13.94 2.52 14.50
N MET A 225 -14.37 3.41 13.58
CA MET A 225 -14.02 3.43 12.16
C MET A 225 -14.28 2.09 11.43
N ARG A 226 -15.30 1.35 11.90
CA ARG A 226 -15.63 0.05 11.32
C ARG A 226 -16.58 0.17 10.14
N TRP A 227 -17.51 1.12 10.20
CA TRP A 227 -18.46 1.40 9.14
C TRP A 227 -18.08 2.67 8.41
N PHE A 228 -18.23 2.66 7.11
CA PHE A 228 -17.92 3.83 6.29
C PHE A 228 -18.90 4.01 5.15
N ALA A 229 -18.97 5.24 4.62
CA ALA A 229 -19.53 5.60 3.33
C ALA A 229 -18.45 6.25 2.49
N GLN A 230 -18.50 6.03 1.16
CA GLN A 230 -17.47 6.53 0.25
C GLN A 230 -18.09 6.90 -1.10
N PRO A 231 -18.57 8.14 -1.30
CA PRO A 231 -18.83 8.67 -2.61
C PRO A 231 -17.54 8.87 -3.40
N ALA A 232 -17.58 8.60 -4.70
CA ALA A 232 -16.47 8.82 -5.62
C ALA A 232 -16.95 9.23 -7.00
N ILE A 233 -16.13 10.00 -7.70
CA ILE A 233 -16.28 10.33 -9.12
C ILE A 233 -14.97 10.04 -9.83
N GLU A 234 -15.07 9.55 -11.05
CA GLU A 234 -13.92 9.19 -11.87
C GLU A 234 -14.14 9.61 -13.32
N TYR A 235 -13.09 10.12 -13.91
CA TYR A 235 -12.92 10.28 -15.34
C TYR A 235 -11.68 9.54 -15.76
N SER A 236 -11.76 8.71 -16.80
CA SER A 236 -10.61 8.06 -17.40
C SER A 236 -10.71 8.05 -18.91
N LYS A 237 -9.56 8.13 -19.56
CA LYS A 237 -9.39 8.05 -21.01
C LYS A 237 -8.12 7.28 -21.30
N GLY A 238 -8.19 6.30 -22.19
CA GLY A 238 -7.03 5.49 -22.55
C GLY A 238 -7.20 4.81 -23.89
N THR A 239 -6.22 3.97 -24.21
CA THR A 239 -6.23 3.13 -25.40
C THR A 239 -6.08 1.67 -25.01
N GLN A 240 -6.61 0.79 -25.83
CA GLN A 240 -6.46 -0.65 -25.70
C GLN A 240 -6.32 -1.26 -27.09
N GLU A 241 -5.30 -2.09 -27.25
CA GLU A 241 -5.11 -2.89 -28.45
C GLU A 241 -6.09 -4.06 -28.48
N ILE A 242 -6.60 -4.35 -29.66
CA ILE A 242 -7.42 -5.52 -29.96
C ILE A 242 -6.55 -6.45 -30.80
N TRP A 243 -6.40 -7.66 -30.30
CA TRP A 243 -5.54 -8.67 -30.90
C TRP A 243 -6.35 -9.70 -31.67
N PHE A 244 -5.83 -10.13 -32.81
CA PHE A 244 -6.37 -11.22 -33.59
C PHE A 244 -5.20 -12.05 -34.13
N ASP A 245 -5.25 -13.36 -33.90
CA ASP A 245 -4.23 -14.33 -34.28
C ASP A 245 -2.80 -13.91 -33.89
N GLY A 246 -2.66 -13.44 -32.62
CA GLY A 246 -1.36 -13.04 -32.05
C GLY A 246 -0.78 -11.72 -32.54
N SER A 247 -1.56 -10.93 -33.30
CA SER A 247 -1.15 -9.62 -33.79
C SER A 247 -2.15 -8.53 -33.39
N ALA A 248 -1.67 -7.36 -33.00
CA ALA A 248 -2.52 -6.21 -32.74
C ALA A 248 -3.07 -5.67 -34.08
N VAL A 249 -4.41 -5.78 -34.27
CA VAL A 249 -5.08 -5.42 -35.53
C VAL A 249 -5.73 -4.03 -35.47
N THR A 250 -6.09 -3.57 -34.29
CA THR A 250 -6.71 -2.26 -34.10
C THR A 250 -6.43 -1.74 -32.70
N GLU A 251 -6.43 -0.45 -32.54
CA GLU A 251 -6.34 0.25 -31.25
C GLU A 251 -7.62 1.02 -31.00
N TRP A 252 -8.27 0.74 -29.91
CA TRP A 252 -9.46 1.45 -29.46
C TRP A 252 -9.07 2.52 -28.45
N GLN A 253 -9.71 3.69 -28.58
CA GLN A 253 -9.71 4.72 -27.55
C GLN A 253 -11.01 4.63 -26.77
N PHE A 254 -10.89 4.55 -25.45
CA PHE A 254 -12.05 4.59 -24.55
C PHE A 254 -12.05 5.84 -23.69
N THR A 255 -13.23 6.26 -23.31
CA THR A 255 -13.48 7.33 -22.33
C THR A 255 -14.57 6.88 -21.40
N GLN A 256 -14.34 7.00 -20.10
CA GLN A 256 -15.28 6.60 -19.07
C GLN A 256 -15.52 7.75 -18.08
N TYR A 257 -16.77 8.00 -17.76
CA TYR A 257 -17.22 8.80 -16.62
C TYR A 257 -17.93 7.87 -15.66
N ARG A 258 -17.58 7.87 -14.39
CA ARG A 258 -18.18 6.99 -13.40
C ARG A 258 -18.44 7.75 -12.10
N ALA A 259 -19.62 7.57 -11.53
CA ALA A 259 -20.01 8.04 -10.20
C ALA A 259 -20.36 6.82 -9.34
N GLU A 260 -19.92 6.83 -8.10
CA GLU A 260 -20.08 5.73 -7.16
C GLU A 260 -20.51 6.23 -5.79
N LEU A 261 -21.32 5.42 -5.12
CA LEU A 261 -21.62 5.56 -3.71
C LEU A 261 -21.42 4.19 -3.05
N ALA A 262 -20.39 4.06 -2.29
CA ALA A 262 -20.09 2.84 -1.55
C ALA A 262 -20.43 3.00 -0.07
N ALA A 263 -20.82 1.90 0.56
CA ALA A 263 -20.90 1.75 2.00
C ALA A 263 -20.31 0.39 2.37
N GLY A 264 -19.63 0.32 3.51
CA GLY A 264 -18.95 -0.93 3.87
C GLY A 264 -18.57 -1.03 5.32
N ARG A 265 -17.98 -2.17 5.64
CA ARG A 265 -17.46 -2.47 6.96
C ARG A 265 -16.04 -3.02 6.89
N VAL A 266 -15.16 -2.41 7.65
CA VAL A 266 -13.81 -2.91 7.89
C VAL A 266 -13.86 -4.06 8.89
N LEU A 267 -13.19 -5.16 8.57
CA LEU A 267 -13.14 -6.41 9.34
C LEU A 267 -11.78 -6.50 10.06
N GLY A 268 -11.62 -5.71 11.12
CA GLY A 268 -10.34 -5.62 11.85
C GLY A 268 -9.21 -5.12 10.94
N LYS A 269 -8.06 -5.82 11.00
CA LYS A 269 -6.86 -5.46 10.22
C LYS A 269 -6.67 -6.32 8.96
N TRP A 270 -7.65 -7.19 8.64
CA TRP A 270 -7.45 -8.21 7.63
C TRP A 270 -8.36 -8.12 6.41
N GLY A 271 -9.41 -7.26 6.43
CA GLY A 271 -10.27 -7.18 5.27
C GLY A 271 -11.44 -6.20 5.39
N GLU A 272 -12.27 -6.18 4.36
CA GLU A 272 -13.49 -5.37 4.30
C GLU A 272 -14.60 -6.04 3.48
N VAL A 273 -15.85 -5.66 3.77
CA VAL A 273 -17.01 -5.90 2.92
C VAL A 273 -17.55 -4.55 2.47
N ARG A 274 -17.84 -4.43 1.17
CA ARG A 274 -18.28 -3.18 0.54
C ARG A 274 -19.43 -3.43 -0.42
N ALA A 275 -20.48 -2.66 -0.32
CA ALA A 275 -21.54 -2.56 -1.32
C ALA A 275 -21.44 -1.20 -2.00
N THR A 276 -21.49 -1.17 -3.33
CA THR A 276 -21.36 0.04 -4.15
C THR A 276 -22.52 0.15 -5.11
N ALA A 277 -23.20 1.27 -5.16
CA ALA A 277 -24.06 1.64 -6.28
C ALA A 277 -23.23 2.50 -7.25
N PHE A 278 -23.34 2.26 -8.54
CA PHE A 278 -22.61 3.01 -9.55
C PHE A 278 -23.46 3.39 -10.74
N ALA A 279 -23.04 4.46 -11.42
CA ALA A 279 -23.51 4.85 -12.74
C ALA A 279 -22.30 5.27 -13.57
N SER A 280 -22.21 4.80 -14.81
CA SER A 280 -21.14 5.16 -15.73
C SER A 280 -21.65 5.43 -17.12
N GLN A 281 -20.94 6.30 -17.82
CA GLN A 281 -21.05 6.51 -19.25
C GLN A 281 -19.72 6.19 -19.90
N ASN A 282 -19.73 5.22 -20.78
CA ASN A 282 -18.57 4.71 -21.49
C ASN A 282 -18.68 5.06 -22.98
N ARG A 283 -17.58 5.38 -23.61
CA ARG A 283 -17.46 5.59 -25.05
C ARG A 283 -16.23 4.87 -25.53
N ALA A 284 -16.33 4.16 -26.63
CA ALA A 284 -15.21 3.55 -27.33
C ALA A 284 -15.25 3.96 -28.81
N ALA A 285 -14.08 4.16 -29.40
CA ALA A 285 -13.94 4.43 -30.82
C ALA A 285 -12.61 3.88 -31.33
N THR A 286 -12.60 3.34 -32.54
CA THR A 286 -11.36 2.96 -33.21
C THR A 286 -10.49 4.19 -33.41
N ARG A 287 -9.24 4.11 -32.94
CA ARG A 287 -8.23 5.14 -33.12
C ARG A 287 -7.34 4.87 -34.32
N ILE A 288 -6.83 3.62 -34.40
CA ILE A 288 -5.91 3.16 -35.45
C ILE A 288 -6.30 1.72 -35.81
N GLY A 289 -6.21 1.33 -37.06
CA GLY A 289 -6.36 -0.05 -37.51
C GLY A 289 -7.51 -0.27 -38.46
N ASP A 290 -7.84 -1.55 -38.74
CA ASP A 290 -8.86 -1.95 -39.69
C ASP A 290 -10.27 -1.65 -39.16
N PRO A 291 -11.12 -0.93 -39.91
CA PRO A 291 -12.51 -0.66 -39.54
C PRO A 291 -13.36 -1.92 -39.36
N VAL A 292 -12.97 -3.06 -39.92
CA VAL A 292 -13.67 -4.36 -39.74
C VAL A 292 -13.60 -4.84 -38.29
N PHE A 293 -12.49 -4.58 -37.61
CA PHE A 293 -12.29 -4.88 -36.19
C PHE A 293 -12.60 -3.69 -35.30
N GLY A 294 -13.12 -2.63 -35.90
CA GLY A 294 -13.36 -1.36 -35.25
C GLY A 294 -14.83 -1.02 -35.15
N GLY A 295 -15.07 0.08 -34.48
CA GLY A 295 -16.40 0.65 -34.32
C GLY A 295 -16.33 1.85 -33.40
N SER A 296 -17.44 2.57 -33.32
CA SER A 296 -17.62 3.56 -32.30
C SER A 296 -18.94 3.30 -31.60
N GLY A 297 -18.95 3.39 -30.29
CA GLY A 297 -20.15 3.18 -29.50
C GLY A 297 -20.09 3.96 -28.19
N SER A 298 -21.27 4.20 -27.65
CA SER A 298 -21.39 4.68 -26.27
C SER A 298 -22.44 3.83 -25.56
N GLU A 299 -22.19 3.58 -24.30
CA GLU A 299 -23.12 2.84 -23.44
C GLU A 299 -23.26 3.52 -22.09
N LYS A 300 -24.40 3.34 -21.48
CA LYS A 300 -24.65 3.70 -20.09
C LYS A 300 -24.77 2.43 -19.27
N LEU A 301 -24.05 2.36 -18.17
CA LEU A 301 -24.11 1.26 -17.22
C LEU A 301 -24.49 1.80 -15.85
N GLY A 302 -25.49 1.17 -15.23
CA GLY A 302 -25.90 1.44 -13.87
C GLY A 302 -26.10 0.13 -13.13
N GLY A 303 -25.66 0.07 -11.88
CA GLY A 303 -25.71 -1.21 -11.17
C GLY A 303 -25.24 -1.14 -9.73
N GLY A 304 -25.09 -2.34 -9.18
CA GLY A 304 -24.55 -2.56 -7.85
C GLY A 304 -23.37 -3.52 -7.88
N GLU A 305 -22.46 -3.31 -6.96
CA GLU A 305 -21.31 -4.20 -6.71
C GLU A 305 -21.30 -4.63 -5.25
N LEU A 306 -20.96 -5.89 -5.02
CA LEU A 306 -20.66 -6.41 -3.69
C LEU A 306 -19.22 -6.94 -3.72
N ARG A 307 -18.36 -6.39 -2.87
CA ARG A 307 -16.96 -6.76 -2.77
C ARG A 307 -16.63 -7.28 -1.39
N PHE A 308 -15.92 -8.39 -1.34
CA PHE A 308 -15.25 -8.90 -0.14
C PHE A 308 -13.76 -8.96 -0.40
N ARG A 309 -12.99 -8.26 0.42
CA ARG A 309 -11.53 -8.22 0.32
C ARG A 309 -10.87 -8.68 1.60
N VAL A 310 -9.87 -9.53 1.47
CA VAL A 310 -8.92 -9.89 2.51
C VAL A 310 -7.55 -9.40 2.07
N ASP A 311 -6.80 -8.78 2.97
CA ASP A 311 -5.45 -8.32 2.71
C ASP A 311 -4.63 -8.41 4.00
N THR A 312 -3.73 -9.37 4.03
CA THR A 312 -2.77 -9.60 5.12
C THR A 312 -1.34 -9.70 4.61
N ILE A 313 -1.13 -9.33 3.34
CA ILE A 313 0.18 -9.35 2.68
C ILE A 313 1.12 -8.35 3.38
N ASP A 314 2.32 -8.81 3.71
CA ASP A 314 3.33 -8.01 4.41
C ASP A 314 4.00 -6.95 3.53
N SER A 315 3.98 -7.11 2.21
CA SER A 315 4.57 -6.17 1.25
C SER A 315 3.90 -6.31 -0.12
N ILE A 316 3.61 -5.19 -0.76
CA ILE A 316 3.13 -5.15 -2.15
C ILE A 316 4.24 -5.62 -3.10
N ILE A 317 5.51 -5.32 -2.75
CA ILE A 317 6.69 -5.65 -3.54
C ILE A 317 7.35 -6.89 -2.94
N PHE A 318 7.43 -7.98 -3.73
CA PHE A 318 8.02 -9.23 -3.31
C PHE A 318 7.52 -9.71 -1.92
N PRO A 319 6.19 -9.96 -1.78
CA PRO A 319 5.60 -10.38 -0.51
C PRO A 319 6.24 -11.66 0.02
N ARG A 320 6.33 -11.79 1.34
CA ARG A 320 6.94 -12.95 1.99
C ARG A 320 5.97 -13.71 2.88
N SER A 321 4.92 -13.06 3.31
CA SER A 321 3.90 -13.67 4.18
C SER A 321 2.55 -13.00 3.97
N GLY A 322 1.50 -13.73 4.30
CA GLY A 322 0.14 -13.25 4.24
C GLY A 322 -0.63 -13.74 3.02
N ALA A 323 -1.88 -13.35 2.96
CA ALA A 323 -2.83 -13.70 1.91
C ALA A 323 -3.55 -12.44 1.40
N GLU A 324 -3.87 -12.45 0.13
CA GLU A 324 -4.79 -11.51 -0.49
C GLU A 324 -5.92 -12.29 -1.14
N MET A 325 -7.16 -11.82 -0.97
CA MET A 325 -8.33 -12.32 -1.69
C MET A 325 -9.23 -11.14 -2.03
N ASP A 326 -9.73 -11.10 -3.25
CA ASP A 326 -10.69 -10.12 -3.73
C ASP A 326 -11.81 -10.85 -4.47
N LEU A 327 -13.02 -10.79 -3.92
CA LEU A 327 -14.23 -11.32 -4.53
C LEU A 327 -15.14 -10.16 -4.88
N LEU A 328 -15.50 -10.04 -6.14
CA LEU A 328 -16.37 -8.99 -6.66
C LEU A 328 -17.54 -9.61 -7.42
N TYR A 329 -18.75 -9.27 -7.00
CA TYR A 329 -19.97 -9.51 -7.75
C TYR A 329 -20.52 -8.19 -8.25
N THR A 330 -20.83 -8.12 -9.54
CA THR A 330 -21.45 -6.93 -10.16
C THR A 330 -22.74 -7.34 -10.82
N ARG A 331 -23.78 -6.56 -10.58
CA ARG A 331 -25.07 -6.64 -11.29
C ARG A 331 -25.43 -5.29 -11.88
N SER A 332 -25.57 -5.25 -13.19
CA SER A 332 -26.09 -4.12 -13.93
C SER A 332 -27.58 -4.35 -14.24
N SER A 333 -28.39 -3.31 -14.21
CA SER A 333 -29.84 -3.44 -14.37
C SER A 333 -30.42 -2.25 -15.12
N GLU A 334 -31.29 -2.52 -16.08
CA GLU A 334 -32.04 -1.50 -16.84
C GLU A 334 -32.81 -0.54 -15.93
N ALA A 335 -33.31 -1.04 -14.78
CA ALA A 335 -33.96 -0.21 -13.77
C ALA A 335 -33.04 0.87 -13.16
N LEU A 336 -31.73 0.71 -13.30
CA LEU A 336 -30.69 1.66 -12.83
C LEU A 336 -30.06 2.46 -13.98
N GLY A 337 -30.69 2.44 -15.17
CA GLY A 337 -30.33 3.26 -16.32
C GLY A 337 -29.27 2.65 -17.24
N THR A 338 -29.04 1.37 -17.15
CA THR A 338 -28.22 0.63 -18.13
C THR A 338 -29.02 0.31 -19.38
N GLU A 339 -28.34 0.14 -20.50
CA GLU A 339 -28.96 -0.25 -21.76
C GLU A 339 -29.30 -1.74 -21.83
N TYR A 340 -28.59 -2.57 -21.02
CA TYR A 340 -28.82 -4.02 -20.90
C TYR A 340 -28.36 -4.51 -19.52
N SER A 341 -29.04 -5.53 -19.00
CA SER A 341 -28.70 -6.15 -17.72
C SER A 341 -27.63 -7.20 -17.91
N PHE A 342 -26.69 -7.29 -16.96
CA PHE A 342 -25.71 -8.38 -16.88
C PHE A 342 -25.31 -8.65 -15.44
N GLU A 343 -24.83 -9.86 -15.22
CA GLU A 343 -24.25 -10.28 -13.95
C GLU A 343 -22.84 -10.83 -14.19
N ARG A 344 -21.91 -10.49 -13.30
CA ARG A 344 -20.54 -10.97 -13.39
C ARG A 344 -19.92 -11.24 -12.04
N TRP A 345 -19.06 -12.26 -12.02
CA TRP A 345 -18.23 -12.61 -10.89
C TRP A 345 -16.76 -12.43 -11.22
N GLN A 346 -16.00 -11.95 -10.25
CA GLN A 346 -14.55 -11.90 -10.32
C GLN A 346 -13.99 -12.34 -8.98
N ALA A 347 -13.03 -13.27 -9.02
CA ALA A 347 -12.32 -13.76 -7.86
C ALA A 347 -10.81 -13.71 -8.13
N ARG A 348 -10.06 -13.21 -7.19
CA ARG A 348 -8.60 -13.24 -7.18
C ARG A 348 -8.15 -13.67 -5.80
N ALA A 349 -7.18 -14.58 -5.73
CA ALA A 349 -6.57 -14.98 -4.48
C ALA A 349 -5.07 -15.21 -4.67
N SER A 350 -4.27 -14.85 -3.69
CA SER A 350 -2.85 -15.13 -3.63
C SER A 350 -2.40 -15.40 -2.20
N TYR A 351 -1.34 -16.20 -2.04
CA TYR A 351 -0.78 -16.52 -0.74
C TYR A 351 0.75 -16.58 -0.80
N ALA A 352 1.42 -15.86 0.09
CA ALA A 352 2.86 -15.81 0.16
C ALA A 352 3.42 -16.83 1.18
N LEU A 353 4.22 -17.77 0.70
CA LEU A 353 4.87 -18.82 1.49
C LEU A 353 6.38 -18.66 1.42
N SER A 354 7.04 -18.34 2.53
CA SER A 354 8.48 -18.15 2.57
C SER A 354 9.22 -19.25 3.32
N PHE A 355 10.29 -19.72 2.72
CA PHE A 355 11.24 -20.68 3.26
C PHE A 355 12.65 -20.06 3.23
N GLY A 356 13.05 -19.43 4.34
CA GLY A 356 14.30 -18.69 4.43
C GLY A 356 14.35 -17.50 3.47
N LYS A 357 15.17 -17.58 2.41
CA LYS A 357 15.30 -16.53 1.40
C LYS A 357 14.39 -16.72 0.17
N THR A 358 13.72 -17.86 0.07
CA THR A 358 12.86 -18.23 -1.06
C THR A 358 11.40 -18.01 -0.69
N THR A 359 10.62 -17.48 -1.61
CA THR A 359 9.17 -17.33 -1.48
C THR A 359 8.49 -17.95 -2.67
N LEU A 360 7.38 -18.64 -2.43
CA LEU A 360 6.42 -19.12 -3.42
C LEU A 360 5.14 -18.31 -3.27
N LEU A 361 4.61 -17.82 -4.38
CA LEU A 361 3.38 -17.03 -4.44
C LEU A 361 2.38 -17.72 -5.39
N PRO A 362 1.67 -18.80 -4.97
CA PRO A 362 0.54 -19.31 -5.70
C PRO A 362 -0.57 -18.26 -5.77
N SER A 363 -1.22 -18.17 -6.94
CA SER A 363 -2.32 -17.26 -7.20
C SER A 363 -3.33 -17.89 -8.13
N LEU A 364 -4.60 -17.52 -7.96
CA LEU A 364 -5.71 -17.90 -8.81
C LEU A 364 -6.52 -16.64 -9.15
N GLU A 365 -6.81 -16.45 -10.43
CA GLU A 365 -7.77 -15.47 -10.91
C GLU A 365 -8.87 -16.17 -11.68
N TYR A 366 -10.11 -15.78 -11.45
CA TYR A 366 -11.30 -16.29 -12.12
C TYR A 366 -12.24 -15.13 -12.41
N GLY A 367 -12.83 -15.14 -13.60
CA GLY A 367 -13.85 -14.18 -14.00
C GLY A 367 -14.89 -14.85 -14.89
N GLU A 368 -16.16 -14.53 -14.68
CA GLU A 368 -17.26 -15.05 -15.47
C GLU A 368 -18.38 -14.05 -15.57
N ASN A 369 -18.86 -13.83 -16.77
CA ASN A 369 -20.13 -13.18 -17.08
C ASN A 369 -21.20 -14.25 -17.20
N ILE A 370 -22.28 -14.13 -16.42
CA ILE A 370 -23.33 -15.16 -16.35
C ILE A 370 -24.20 -15.09 -17.60
N ASP A 371 -24.46 -13.88 -18.11
CA ASP A 371 -25.26 -13.64 -19.29
C ASP A 371 -24.36 -13.30 -20.49
N GLU A 372 -24.85 -13.49 -21.71
CA GLU A 372 -24.16 -13.02 -22.93
C GLU A 372 -23.93 -11.53 -22.85
N ILE A 373 -22.66 -11.14 -22.87
CA ILE A 373 -22.31 -9.74 -22.75
C ILE A 373 -22.30 -9.04 -24.10
N GLN A 374 -23.02 -7.92 -24.13
CA GLN A 374 -23.04 -6.98 -25.23
C GLN A 374 -22.05 -5.82 -25.04
N SER A 375 -21.39 -5.75 -23.87
CA SER A 375 -20.46 -4.68 -23.51
C SER A 375 -19.00 -5.11 -23.63
N PHE A 376 -18.25 -4.38 -24.45
CA PHE A 376 -16.79 -4.52 -24.48
C PHE A 376 -16.13 -4.22 -23.11
N PHE A 377 -16.69 -3.27 -22.35
CA PHE A 377 -16.16 -2.87 -21.04
C PHE A 377 -16.37 -3.91 -19.94
N ALA A 378 -17.15 -4.93 -20.19
CA ALA A 378 -17.38 -6.01 -19.25
C ALA A 378 -16.55 -7.29 -19.56
N LEU A 379 -15.79 -7.30 -20.65
CA LEU A 379 -14.89 -8.40 -20.97
C LEU A 379 -13.71 -8.47 -19.98
N TYR A 380 -13.24 -9.69 -19.77
CA TYR A 380 -12.00 -9.97 -19.03
C TYR A 380 -10.83 -10.01 -19.99
N ASP A 381 -9.67 -9.58 -19.51
CA ASP A 381 -8.41 -9.63 -20.27
C ASP A 381 -7.39 -10.57 -19.64
N LEU A 382 -6.54 -11.19 -20.45
CA LEU A 382 -5.35 -11.94 -20.05
C LEU A 382 -4.20 -11.68 -21.05
N GLY A 383 -2.99 -11.83 -20.59
CA GLY A 383 -1.76 -11.66 -21.36
C GLY A 383 -0.79 -10.70 -20.65
N GLY A 384 0.50 -10.92 -20.87
CA GLY A 384 1.58 -10.13 -20.29
C GLY A 384 2.33 -10.85 -19.18
N LEU A 385 3.28 -10.16 -18.59
CA LEU A 385 4.15 -10.68 -17.53
C LEU A 385 3.34 -11.20 -16.33
N PHE A 386 3.58 -12.45 -15.92
CA PHE A 386 2.85 -13.19 -14.87
C PHE A 386 1.35 -13.36 -15.12
N ARG A 387 0.87 -13.03 -16.30
CA ARG A 387 -0.50 -13.22 -16.76
C ARG A 387 -0.53 -13.93 -18.11
N LEU A 388 0.12 -15.08 -18.24
CA LEU A 388 0.51 -15.83 -19.43
C LEU A 388 1.71 -15.16 -20.11
N SER A 389 2.85 -15.20 -19.40
CA SER A 389 4.12 -14.68 -19.88
C SER A 389 4.51 -15.30 -21.23
N GLY A 390 4.86 -14.46 -22.20
CA GLY A 390 5.08 -14.82 -23.62
C GLY A 390 3.99 -14.29 -24.53
N LEU A 391 2.83 -13.87 -23.99
CA LEU A 391 1.77 -13.14 -24.69
C LEU A 391 1.95 -11.62 -24.51
N GLY A 392 1.39 -10.85 -25.43
CA GLY A 392 1.25 -9.40 -25.29
C GLY A 392 0.34 -9.01 -24.12
N THR A 393 0.52 -7.79 -23.62
CA THR A 393 -0.32 -7.27 -22.55
C THR A 393 -1.77 -7.20 -23.01
N LYS A 394 -2.68 -7.88 -22.28
CA LYS A 394 -4.12 -7.96 -22.59
C LYS A 394 -4.43 -8.56 -23.97
N GLU A 395 -3.60 -9.45 -24.46
CA GLU A 395 -3.74 -10.05 -25.79
C GLU A 395 -5.04 -10.89 -25.93
N LEU A 396 -5.49 -11.52 -24.84
CA LEU A 396 -6.70 -12.31 -24.82
C LEU A 396 -7.83 -11.54 -24.17
N LEU A 397 -9.01 -11.60 -24.78
CA LEU A 397 -10.26 -11.06 -24.25
C LEU A 397 -11.32 -12.15 -24.21
N GLY A 398 -12.21 -12.11 -23.21
CA GLY A 398 -13.28 -13.11 -23.12
C GLY A 398 -14.34 -12.78 -22.08
N ASP A 399 -15.48 -13.48 -22.22
CA ASP A 399 -16.58 -13.44 -21.26
C ASP A 399 -16.26 -14.19 -19.98
N ARG A 400 -15.32 -15.13 -20.07
CA ARG A 400 -14.83 -15.90 -18.93
C ARG A 400 -13.31 -15.96 -18.99
N MET A 401 -12.71 -15.96 -17.83
CA MET A 401 -11.26 -16.16 -17.69
C MET A 401 -10.91 -17.04 -16.51
N ILE A 402 -9.81 -17.73 -16.63
CA ILE A 402 -9.13 -18.41 -15.52
C ILE A 402 -7.62 -18.27 -15.68
N LEU A 403 -6.94 -17.98 -14.59
CA LEU A 403 -5.49 -17.99 -14.52
C LEU A 403 -5.05 -18.60 -13.20
N ALA A 404 -4.33 -19.71 -13.27
CA ALA A 404 -3.60 -20.29 -12.15
C ALA A 404 -2.11 -20.04 -12.37
N ARG A 405 -1.42 -19.54 -11.37
CA ARG A 405 0.03 -19.30 -11.45
C ARG A 405 0.72 -19.57 -10.13
N ILE A 406 2.02 -19.90 -10.22
CA ILE A 406 2.94 -19.92 -9.10
C ILE A 406 4.16 -19.09 -9.50
N VAL A 407 4.43 -18.02 -8.77
CA VAL A 407 5.66 -17.23 -8.93
C VAL A 407 6.58 -17.59 -7.77
N GLY A 408 7.78 -18.09 -8.09
CA GLY A 408 8.82 -18.40 -7.12
C GLY A 408 9.98 -17.42 -7.25
N TYR A 409 10.49 -16.90 -6.13
CA TYR A 409 11.66 -16.03 -6.14
C TYR A 409 12.55 -16.25 -4.94
N HIS A 410 13.85 -16.07 -5.17
CA HIS A 410 14.90 -16.19 -4.19
C HIS A 410 15.63 -14.87 -4.04
N ARG A 411 15.80 -14.39 -2.80
CA ARG A 411 16.59 -13.20 -2.52
C ARG A 411 18.08 -13.52 -2.61
N LEU A 412 18.75 -13.00 -3.66
CA LEU A 412 20.15 -13.24 -3.94
C LEU A 412 21.05 -12.49 -2.95
N PHE A 413 20.98 -11.17 -3.01
CA PHE A 413 21.79 -10.28 -2.18
C PHE A 413 21.05 -8.96 -1.94
N ARG A 414 21.65 -8.15 -1.09
CA ARG A 414 21.26 -6.75 -0.87
C ARG A 414 22.49 -5.87 -1.05
N PHE A 415 22.29 -4.69 -1.56
CA PHE A 415 23.33 -3.67 -1.63
C PHE A 415 22.71 -2.30 -1.33
N GLN A 416 23.56 -1.36 -0.97
CA GLN A 416 23.11 0.00 -0.67
C GLN A 416 23.38 0.90 -1.88
N MET A 417 22.35 1.60 -2.35
CA MET A 417 22.45 2.57 -3.43
C MET A 417 21.79 3.87 -2.98
N ALA A 418 22.55 4.96 -2.96
CA ALA A 418 22.07 6.28 -2.53
C ALA A 418 21.40 6.27 -1.12
N GLY A 419 21.91 5.41 -0.19
CA GLY A 419 21.37 5.29 1.16
C GLY A 419 20.13 4.40 1.28
N ILE A 420 19.67 3.77 0.20
CA ILE A 420 18.53 2.86 0.19
C ILE A 420 19.03 1.42 0.04
N ASN A 421 18.49 0.52 0.87
CA ASN A 421 18.77 -0.90 0.76
C ASN A 421 17.99 -1.52 -0.39
N VAL A 422 18.67 -1.79 -1.49
CA VAL A 422 18.12 -2.49 -2.64
C VAL A 422 18.28 -3.98 -2.45
N ARG A 423 17.18 -4.72 -2.51
CA ARG A 423 17.14 -6.17 -2.46
C ARG A 423 16.98 -6.72 -3.87
N VAL A 424 17.86 -7.66 -4.25
CA VAL A 424 17.83 -8.29 -5.57
C VAL A 424 17.34 -9.71 -5.46
N TYR A 425 16.48 -10.08 -6.39
CA TYR A 425 15.83 -11.37 -6.48
C TYR A 425 16.04 -11.99 -7.86
N ALA A 426 16.10 -13.32 -7.93
CA ALA A 426 15.89 -14.07 -9.15
C ALA A 426 14.70 -15.01 -8.94
N GLY A 427 13.93 -15.21 -10.00
CA GLY A 427 12.73 -16.02 -9.89
C GLY A 427 12.26 -16.59 -11.20
N ALA A 428 11.19 -17.38 -11.10
CA ALA A 428 10.52 -17.97 -12.23
C ALA A 428 9.00 -18.05 -11.95
N SER A 429 8.20 -18.12 -13.01
CA SER A 429 6.77 -18.41 -12.94
C SER A 429 6.39 -19.65 -13.72
N LEU A 430 5.33 -20.31 -13.25
CA LEU A 430 4.57 -21.30 -14.00
C LEU A 430 3.11 -20.83 -14.04
N GLU A 431 2.53 -20.81 -15.21
CA GLU A 431 1.24 -20.19 -15.46
C GLU A 431 0.39 -21.07 -16.36
N ALA A 432 -0.91 -21.17 -16.08
CA ALA A 432 -1.89 -21.84 -16.93
C ALA A 432 -3.20 -21.06 -16.89
N GLY A 433 -3.73 -20.67 -18.03
CA GLY A 433 -4.94 -19.88 -18.08
C GLY A 433 -5.45 -19.69 -19.50
N ASN A 434 -6.62 -19.10 -19.62
CA ASN A 434 -7.18 -18.62 -20.90
C ASN A 434 -8.31 -17.62 -20.65
N ALA A 435 -8.63 -16.83 -21.67
CA ALA A 435 -9.87 -16.08 -21.76
C ALA A 435 -10.73 -16.66 -22.88
N PHE A 436 -12.01 -16.87 -22.62
CA PHE A 436 -12.95 -17.56 -23.51
C PHE A 436 -14.03 -16.58 -23.95
N LEU A 437 -14.13 -16.35 -25.27
CA LEU A 437 -15.16 -15.48 -25.85
C LEU A 437 -16.54 -16.13 -25.92
N PHE A 438 -16.57 -17.50 -25.93
CA PHE A 438 -17.84 -18.23 -26.03
C PHE A 438 -18.11 -19.00 -24.75
N VAL A 439 -19.30 -18.83 -24.20
CA VAL A 439 -19.75 -19.43 -22.94
C VAL A 439 -19.67 -20.97 -22.99
N ASP A 440 -19.88 -21.56 -24.16
CA ASP A 440 -19.89 -23.03 -24.34
C ASP A 440 -18.51 -23.70 -24.40
N THR A 441 -17.41 -22.91 -24.46
CA THR A 441 -16.06 -23.47 -24.48
C THR A 441 -15.69 -24.01 -23.09
N PRO A 442 -15.46 -25.31 -22.91
CA PRO A 442 -15.21 -25.87 -21.59
C PRO A 442 -13.84 -25.43 -21.04
N MET A 443 -13.79 -25.05 -19.77
CA MET A 443 -12.56 -24.72 -19.04
C MET A 443 -11.81 -25.98 -18.62
N VAL A 444 -11.34 -26.76 -19.57
CA VAL A 444 -10.55 -27.97 -19.33
C VAL A 444 -9.07 -27.73 -19.57
N TRP A 445 -8.21 -28.51 -18.96
CA TRP A 445 -6.76 -28.36 -19.02
C TRP A 445 -6.20 -28.23 -20.46
N ASN A 446 -6.79 -28.91 -21.41
CA ASN A 446 -6.35 -28.87 -22.81
C ASN A 446 -6.64 -27.54 -23.51
N ASN A 447 -7.60 -26.77 -22.99
CA ASN A 447 -7.99 -25.48 -23.53
C ASN A 447 -7.25 -24.32 -22.81
N LEU A 448 -6.40 -24.62 -21.81
CA LEU A 448 -5.58 -23.62 -21.13
C LEU A 448 -4.25 -23.46 -21.89
N ILE A 449 -3.84 -22.23 -22.04
CA ILE A 449 -2.49 -21.85 -22.48
C ILE A 449 -1.55 -22.03 -21.30
N LYS A 450 -0.46 -22.77 -21.52
CA LYS A 450 0.62 -22.93 -20.54
C LYS A 450 1.70 -21.91 -20.85
N ALA A 451 2.16 -21.23 -19.81
CA ALA A 451 3.19 -20.22 -19.93
C ALA A 451 4.12 -20.27 -18.72
N GLY A 452 5.21 -19.55 -18.81
CA GLY A 452 6.15 -19.40 -17.72
C GLY A 452 7.17 -18.32 -18.04
N SER A 453 7.86 -17.88 -17.00
CA SER A 453 8.93 -16.90 -17.16
C SER A 453 10.09 -17.17 -16.22
N VAL A 454 11.25 -16.59 -16.57
CA VAL A 454 12.36 -16.40 -15.65
C VAL A 454 12.64 -14.91 -15.54
N PHE A 455 13.01 -14.45 -14.36
CA PHE A 455 13.22 -13.02 -14.14
C PHE A 455 14.29 -12.70 -13.11
N VAL A 456 14.81 -11.50 -13.21
CA VAL A 456 15.59 -10.84 -12.16
C VAL A 456 14.81 -9.60 -11.74
N GLY A 457 14.68 -9.38 -10.46
CA GLY A 457 13.96 -8.25 -9.91
C GLY A 457 14.74 -7.54 -8.81
N ALA A 458 14.44 -6.27 -8.62
CA ALA A 458 15.03 -5.45 -7.56
C ALA A 458 13.94 -4.60 -6.90
N ASP A 459 14.03 -4.44 -5.59
CA ASP A 459 13.19 -3.56 -4.79
C ASP A 459 13.87 -2.18 -4.75
N THR A 460 13.40 -1.24 -5.57
CA THR A 460 14.02 0.07 -5.76
C THR A 460 13.18 1.20 -5.14
N PHE A 461 13.72 2.40 -5.08
CA PHE A 461 12.98 3.59 -4.59
C PHE A 461 11.82 4.03 -5.51
N LEU A 462 11.83 3.58 -6.79
CA LEU A 462 10.74 3.79 -7.74
C LEU A 462 9.70 2.65 -7.70
N GLY A 463 9.86 1.69 -6.79
CA GLY A 463 9.10 0.45 -6.76
C GLY A 463 9.89 -0.73 -7.32
N PRO A 464 9.24 -1.87 -7.63
CA PRO A 464 9.91 -3.02 -8.22
C PRO A 464 10.47 -2.70 -9.60
N ALA A 465 11.67 -3.19 -9.89
CA ALA A 465 12.22 -3.24 -11.24
C ALA A 465 12.42 -4.71 -11.61
N ILE A 466 11.79 -5.17 -12.69
CA ILE A 466 11.82 -6.57 -13.13
C ILE A 466 12.20 -6.63 -14.60
N LEU A 467 13.21 -7.43 -14.91
CA LEU A 467 13.53 -7.87 -16.26
C LEU A 467 13.22 -9.35 -16.36
N ALA A 468 12.37 -9.72 -17.32
CA ALA A 468 11.89 -11.08 -17.46
C ALA A 468 11.92 -11.56 -18.90
N TYR A 469 12.02 -12.89 -19.07
CA TYR A 469 11.83 -13.58 -20.32
C TYR A 469 10.72 -14.60 -20.16
N GLY A 470 9.65 -14.45 -20.94
CA GLY A 470 8.46 -15.30 -20.92
C GLY A 470 8.34 -16.17 -22.15
N ILE A 471 7.74 -17.35 -21.94
CA ILE A 471 7.44 -18.34 -23.01
C ILE A 471 6.02 -18.83 -22.79
N ALA A 472 5.25 -18.99 -23.87
CA ALA A 472 3.92 -19.60 -23.85
C ALA A 472 3.74 -20.64 -24.96
N ASP A 473 2.67 -21.44 -24.83
CA ASP A 473 2.24 -22.38 -25.85
C ASP A 473 2.19 -21.73 -27.25
N GLY A 474 2.46 -22.52 -28.29
CA GLY A 474 2.58 -22.01 -29.67
C GLY A 474 3.94 -21.36 -29.97
N GLY A 475 4.94 -21.51 -29.08
CA GLY A 475 6.30 -21.00 -29.29
C GLY A 475 6.42 -19.47 -29.12
N ARG A 476 5.42 -18.82 -28.51
CA ARG A 476 5.41 -17.40 -28.26
C ARG A 476 6.43 -17.04 -27.19
N ARG A 477 7.16 -15.95 -27.41
CA ARG A 477 8.25 -15.55 -26.53
C ARG A 477 8.29 -14.03 -26.45
N ARG A 478 8.50 -13.48 -25.23
CA ARG A 478 8.63 -12.05 -25.01
C ARG A 478 9.64 -11.74 -23.92
N VAL A 479 10.31 -10.62 -24.07
CA VAL A 479 11.09 -9.99 -23.00
C VAL A 479 10.22 -8.91 -22.39
N TYR A 480 10.29 -8.75 -21.08
CA TYR A 480 9.55 -7.70 -20.35
C TYR A 480 10.49 -6.88 -19.49
N LEU A 481 10.29 -5.58 -19.49
CA LEU A 481 10.86 -4.67 -18.51
C LEU A 481 9.73 -3.98 -17.77
N ALA A 482 9.62 -4.23 -16.47
CA ALA A 482 8.66 -3.56 -15.60
C ALA A 482 9.41 -2.72 -14.57
N ILE A 483 9.04 -1.46 -14.37
CA ILE A 483 9.62 -0.56 -13.36
C ILE A 483 8.50 0.19 -12.67
N GLY A 484 8.59 0.30 -11.34
CA GLY A 484 7.72 1.13 -10.55
C GLY A 484 6.45 0.44 -10.13
N ASP A 485 5.49 1.26 -9.74
CA ASP A 485 4.28 0.82 -9.11
C ASP A 485 3.31 0.19 -10.11
N THR A 486 2.94 -1.03 -9.83
CA THR A 486 1.94 -1.80 -10.60
C THR A 486 0.57 -1.78 -9.94
N PHE A 487 0.18 -0.63 -9.33
CA PHE A 487 -1.12 -0.45 -8.65
C PHE A 487 -2.32 -0.75 -9.53
#